data_d869d59723e04ce3c5e362c866600a61
#
_entry.id   d869d59723e04ce3c5e362c866600a61
#
_cell.length_a   1.000
_cell.length_b   1.000
_cell.length_c   1.000
_cell.angle_alpha   90.00
_cell.angle_beta   90.00
_cell.angle_gamma   90.00
#
_symmetry.space_group_name_H-M   'P 1'
#
loop_
_entity.id
_entity.type
_entity.pdbx_description
1 polymer ?
#
loop_
_entity_poly.entity_id
_entity_poly.type
_entity_poly.pdbx_seq_one_letter_code
_entity_poly.pdbx_strand_id
1 'polypeptide(L)'
;GCNIVSTAYFITGSMLGAENLARIEAAAARGNASIYGSGVNPGIIHIIALVASSGCARIDKISVLESVDATAYASAGTWEGIGFGRRVEDPEAPALAERAMPSFKEAVAMMASALRLPVEEIRYDVEYAAATEDVDLGYMRIGKGCISGLRCCWSARVNGRAVIELKIAWKLGDKLAPNWPVEDGWVVEIDGDPSLRCVYQPRHMGQFDPGLMTAMPAVHAIAAVCAAPAGIVTADQLPLIIGAHTVNIA
;
A
#
# COMPACT_ATOMS: atom_id res chain seq x y z
N GLY A 1 -12.98 -25.53 7.94
CA GLY A 1 -12.36 -24.25 8.13
C GLY A 1 -13.13 -23.08 7.56
N CYS A 2 -12.73 -21.89 7.95
CA CYS A 2 -13.27 -20.65 7.46
C CYS A 2 -12.16 -19.92 6.70
N ASN A 3 -12.37 -19.59 5.41
CA ASN A 3 -11.45 -18.76 4.65
C ASN A 3 -11.53 -17.32 5.13
N ILE A 4 -10.42 -16.59 5.08
CA ILE A 4 -10.31 -15.22 5.57
C ILE A 4 -9.85 -14.32 4.43
N VAL A 5 -10.58 -13.24 4.20
CA VAL A 5 -10.16 -12.12 3.34
C VAL A 5 -10.13 -10.86 4.20
N SER A 6 -9.02 -10.12 4.18
CA SER A 6 -8.81 -8.96 5.04
C SER A 6 -8.30 -7.76 4.23
N THR A 7 -8.74 -6.57 4.61
CA THR A 7 -8.17 -5.30 4.12
C THR A 7 -7.26 -4.63 5.16
N ALA A 8 -6.95 -5.31 6.27
CA ALA A 8 -6.18 -4.78 7.39
C ALA A 8 -4.76 -5.37 7.40
N TYR A 9 -3.76 -4.54 7.25
CA TYR A 9 -2.33 -4.74 7.56
C TYR A 9 -1.73 -6.12 7.23
N PHE A 10 -2.14 -6.74 6.11
CA PHE A 10 -1.74 -8.09 5.80
C PHE A 10 -1.61 -8.29 4.28
N ILE A 11 -0.45 -8.68 3.80
CA ILE A 11 -0.23 -9.10 2.40
C ILE A 11 0.39 -10.49 2.37
N THR A 12 1.57 -10.66 2.99
CA THR A 12 2.28 -11.95 3.07
C THR A 12 2.28 -12.52 4.49
N GLY A 13 1.98 -11.71 5.49
CA GLY A 13 2.08 -12.06 6.89
C GLY A 13 3.51 -12.10 7.45
N SER A 14 4.52 -11.78 6.65
CA SER A 14 5.94 -11.85 7.08
C SER A 14 6.25 -10.93 8.27
N MET A 15 5.51 -9.82 8.40
CA MET A 15 5.65 -8.86 9.49
C MET A 15 5.15 -9.36 10.84
N LEU A 16 4.41 -10.46 10.87
CA LEU A 16 3.95 -11.09 12.11
C LEU A 16 5.06 -11.84 12.84
N GLY A 17 6.22 -11.99 12.20
CA GLY A 17 7.34 -12.79 12.67
C GLY A 17 7.16 -14.28 12.40
N ALA A 18 8.29 -15.00 12.32
CA ALA A 18 8.32 -16.40 11.89
C ALA A 18 7.44 -17.32 12.75
N GLU A 19 7.39 -17.11 14.06
CA GLU A 19 6.59 -17.92 14.98
C GLU A 19 5.08 -17.76 14.70
N ASN A 20 4.59 -16.52 14.63
CA ASN A 20 3.17 -16.26 14.39
C ASN A 20 2.77 -16.70 12.97
N LEU A 21 3.64 -16.47 11.99
CA LEU A 21 3.43 -16.93 10.61
C LEU A 21 3.26 -18.46 10.58
N ALA A 22 4.17 -19.20 11.21
CA ALA A 22 4.08 -20.66 11.28
C ALA A 22 2.80 -21.16 11.99
N ARG A 23 2.36 -20.45 13.05
CA ARG A 23 1.10 -20.76 13.77
C ARG A 23 -0.12 -20.55 12.87
N ILE A 24 -0.14 -19.46 12.08
CA ILE A 24 -1.22 -19.14 11.14
C ILE A 24 -1.26 -20.22 10.03
N GLU A 25 -0.12 -20.51 9.41
CA GLU A 25 -0.02 -21.53 8.37
C GLU A 25 -0.46 -22.90 8.88
N ALA A 26 -0.02 -23.31 10.06
CA ALA A 26 -0.45 -24.56 10.67
C ALA A 26 -1.96 -24.59 10.98
N ALA A 27 -2.55 -23.47 11.40
CA ALA A 27 -3.99 -23.36 11.64
C ALA A 27 -4.79 -23.41 10.34
N ALA A 28 -4.33 -22.72 9.30
CA ALA A 28 -4.91 -22.73 7.96
C ALA A 28 -4.89 -24.14 7.37
N ALA A 29 -3.75 -24.83 7.44
CA ALA A 29 -3.60 -26.20 6.97
C ALA A 29 -4.56 -27.18 7.70
N ARG A 30 -4.64 -27.11 9.05
CA ARG A 30 -5.57 -27.94 9.82
C ARG A 30 -7.04 -27.65 9.50
N GLY A 31 -7.37 -26.40 9.22
CA GLY A 31 -8.72 -25.96 8.88
C GLY A 31 -9.07 -26.15 7.40
N ASN A 32 -8.12 -26.57 6.56
CA ASN A 32 -8.24 -26.51 5.11
C ASN A 32 -8.80 -25.16 4.64
N ALA A 33 -8.17 -24.07 5.10
CA ALA A 33 -8.63 -22.72 4.89
C ALA A 33 -7.51 -21.82 4.33
N SER A 34 -7.90 -20.84 3.52
CA SER A 34 -7.00 -19.88 2.90
C SER A 34 -7.13 -18.51 3.57
N ILE A 35 -6.03 -17.75 3.60
CA ILE A 35 -5.99 -16.40 4.16
C ILE A 35 -5.40 -15.47 3.10
N TYR A 36 -6.11 -14.38 2.81
CA TYR A 36 -5.72 -13.41 1.79
C TYR A 36 -5.86 -11.98 2.32
N GLY A 37 -4.82 -11.18 2.12
CA GLY A 37 -4.82 -9.75 2.39
C GLY A 37 -4.84 -8.94 1.10
N SER A 38 -5.66 -7.90 1.04
CA SER A 38 -5.81 -7.04 -0.13
C SER A 38 -6.29 -5.63 0.26
N GLY A 39 -6.45 -4.79 -0.73
CA GLY A 39 -6.95 -3.43 -0.64
C GLY A 39 -6.69 -2.68 -1.93
N VAL A 40 -6.69 -1.35 -1.87
CA VAL A 40 -6.25 -0.54 -3.01
C VAL A 40 -4.73 -0.40 -3.00
N ASN A 41 -4.14 0.03 -1.88
CA ASN A 41 -2.71 0.12 -1.67
C ASN A 41 -2.38 -0.06 -0.16
N PRO A 42 -1.71 -1.16 0.21
CA PRO A 42 -1.27 -2.26 -0.67
C PRO A 42 -2.44 -3.11 -1.16
N GLY A 43 -2.32 -3.61 -2.39
CA GLY A 43 -3.32 -4.48 -3.00
C GLY A 43 -3.37 -4.36 -4.51
N ILE A 44 -4.53 -3.94 -5.07
CA ILE A 44 -4.77 -3.96 -6.52
C ILE A 44 -3.74 -3.15 -7.33
N ILE A 45 -3.23 -2.05 -6.79
CA ILE A 45 -2.26 -1.23 -7.53
C ILE A 45 -0.95 -2.00 -7.83
N HIS A 46 -0.55 -2.91 -6.96
CA HIS A 46 0.62 -3.77 -7.18
C HIS A 46 0.35 -4.83 -8.24
N ILE A 47 -0.89 -5.31 -8.35
CA ILE A 47 -1.30 -6.23 -9.41
C ILE A 47 -1.32 -5.50 -10.75
N ILE A 48 -1.80 -4.25 -10.79
CA ILE A 48 -1.72 -3.40 -11.99
C ILE A 48 -0.26 -3.25 -12.43
N ALA A 49 0.67 -3.01 -11.48
CA ALA A 49 2.09 -2.91 -11.78
C ALA A 49 2.67 -4.21 -12.34
N LEU A 50 2.34 -5.36 -11.74
CA LEU A 50 2.78 -6.68 -12.23
C LEU A 50 2.21 -7.00 -13.60
N VAL A 51 0.92 -6.73 -13.83
CA VAL A 51 0.28 -6.95 -15.15
C VAL A 51 0.89 -6.02 -16.20
N ALA A 52 1.06 -4.73 -15.89
CA ALA A 52 1.68 -3.78 -16.80
C ALA A 52 3.11 -4.18 -17.19
N SER A 53 3.87 -4.76 -16.27
CA SER A 53 5.24 -5.22 -16.51
C SER A 53 5.35 -6.28 -17.60
N SER A 54 4.27 -7.04 -17.85
CA SER A 54 4.24 -8.07 -18.91
C SER A 54 4.35 -7.49 -20.33
N GLY A 55 4.12 -6.18 -20.48
CA GLY A 55 4.30 -5.46 -21.75
C GLY A 55 5.73 -5.04 -22.06
N CYS A 56 6.69 -5.27 -21.14
CA CYS A 56 8.08 -4.84 -21.29
C CYS A 56 9.00 -6.02 -21.64
N ALA A 57 9.86 -5.82 -22.64
CA ALA A 57 10.93 -6.76 -22.95
C ALA A 57 12.10 -6.68 -21.95
N ARG A 58 12.28 -5.50 -21.33
CA ARG A 58 13.26 -5.25 -20.26
C ARG A 58 12.67 -4.31 -19.23
N ILE A 59 12.95 -4.56 -17.96
CA ILE A 59 12.56 -3.70 -16.85
C ILE A 59 13.82 -3.31 -16.08
N ASP A 60 14.01 -2.01 -15.91
CA ASP A 60 15.10 -1.45 -15.13
C ASP A 60 14.62 -1.09 -13.71
N LYS A 61 13.37 -0.59 -13.60
CA LYS A 61 12.73 -0.27 -12.31
C LYS A 61 11.21 -0.21 -12.44
N ILE A 62 10.50 -0.60 -11.39
CA ILE A 62 9.07 -0.37 -11.21
C ILE A 62 8.87 0.58 -10.03
N SER A 63 8.14 1.66 -10.23
CA SER A 63 7.73 2.59 -9.18
C SER A 63 6.21 2.61 -9.06
N VAL A 64 5.72 2.50 -7.83
CA VAL A 64 4.31 2.71 -7.47
C VAL A 64 4.25 3.93 -6.56
N LEU A 65 3.47 4.92 -6.92
CA LEU A 65 3.23 6.12 -6.11
C LEU A 65 1.76 6.19 -5.72
N GLU A 66 1.49 6.35 -4.43
CA GLU A 66 0.22 6.89 -3.93
C GLU A 66 0.45 8.33 -3.49
N SER A 67 -0.35 9.24 -4.00
CA SER A 67 -0.23 10.68 -3.73
C SER A 67 -1.61 11.24 -3.46
N VAL A 68 -1.88 11.65 -2.21
CA VAL A 68 -3.24 12.00 -1.76
C VAL A 68 -3.23 13.14 -0.74
N ASP A 69 -4.14 14.11 -0.90
CA ASP A 69 -4.61 14.91 0.22
C ASP A 69 -5.63 14.09 1.03
N ALA A 70 -5.17 13.59 2.16
CA ALA A 70 -5.94 12.67 2.97
C ALA A 70 -6.83 13.35 4.03
N THR A 71 -7.03 14.67 3.95
CA THR A 71 -7.83 15.45 4.89
C THR A 71 -9.24 14.89 5.08
N ALA A 72 -9.85 14.36 4.03
CA ALA A 72 -11.18 13.78 4.07
C ALA A 72 -11.23 12.42 4.81
N TYR A 73 -10.09 11.77 5.06
CA TYR A 73 -10.04 10.52 5.82
C TYR A 73 -10.02 10.81 7.32
N ALA A 74 -11.21 10.99 7.91
CA ALA A 74 -11.42 11.47 9.27
C ALA A 74 -11.13 10.39 10.35
N SER A 75 -9.86 10.00 10.48
CA SER A 75 -9.40 9.00 11.46
C SER A 75 -8.15 9.49 12.20
N ALA A 76 -8.36 10.22 13.31
CA ALA A 76 -7.25 10.73 14.13
C ALA A 76 -6.26 9.62 14.52
N GLY A 77 -6.76 8.46 15.00
CA GLY A 77 -5.91 7.36 15.43
C GLY A 77 -5.02 6.79 14.32
N THR A 78 -5.49 6.79 13.05
CA THR A 78 -4.66 6.39 11.93
C THR A 78 -3.50 7.36 11.74
N TRP A 79 -3.79 8.64 11.71
CA TRP A 79 -2.78 9.69 11.46
C TRP A 79 -1.78 9.79 12.61
N GLU A 80 -2.25 9.84 13.85
CA GLU A 80 -1.40 9.83 15.04
C GLU A 80 -0.53 8.57 15.10
N GLY A 81 -1.08 7.41 14.72
CA GLY A 81 -0.37 6.14 14.70
C GLY A 81 0.82 6.10 13.74
N ILE A 82 0.82 6.91 12.69
CA ILE A 82 1.93 7.03 11.73
C ILE A 82 2.76 8.32 11.93
N GLY A 83 2.46 9.10 12.99
CA GLY A 83 3.30 10.22 13.41
C GLY A 83 2.78 11.61 13.11
N PHE A 84 1.62 11.77 12.43
CA PHE A 84 1.03 13.10 12.24
C PHE A 84 0.70 13.77 13.57
N GLY A 85 0.88 15.08 13.66
CA GLY A 85 0.72 15.85 14.88
C GLY A 85 1.93 15.83 15.83
N ARG A 86 2.93 14.96 15.62
CA ARG A 86 4.22 15.00 16.33
C ARG A 86 5.10 16.12 15.78
N ARG A 87 6.09 16.56 16.56
CA ARG A 87 7.11 17.49 16.07
C ARG A 87 7.91 16.83 14.95
N VAL A 88 8.27 17.59 13.91
CA VAL A 88 9.07 17.07 12.80
C VAL A 88 10.48 16.65 13.23
N GLU A 89 10.98 17.23 14.33
CA GLU A 89 12.29 16.91 14.92
C GLU A 89 12.24 15.67 15.85
N ASP A 90 11.06 15.06 16.06
CA ASP A 90 10.93 13.88 16.92
C ASP A 90 11.75 12.72 16.33
N PRO A 91 12.82 12.28 17.02
CA PRO A 91 13.69 11.23 16.50
C PRO A 91 13.00 9.86 16.41
N GLU A 92 11.86 9.67 17.08
CA GLU A 92 11.10 8.43 17.03
C GLU A 92 10.11 8.36 15.86
N ALA A 93 9.77 9.51 15.24
CA ALA A 93 8.77 9.56 14.19
C ALA A 93 9.07 8.61 13.00
N PRO A 94 10.31 8.53 12.45
CA PRO A 94 10.62 7.62 11.35
C PRO A 94 10.35 6.15 11.69
N ALA A 95 10.81 5.71 12.86
CA ALA A 95 10.62 4.32 13.29
C ALA A 95 9.15 4.01 13.62
N LEU A 96 8.39 5.00 14.10
CA LEU A 96 6.95 4.87 14.33
C LEU A 96 6.22 4.66 13.00
N ALA A 97 6.48 5.51 12.01
CA ALA A 97 5.86 5.42 10.69
C ALA A 97 6.17 4.07 10.00
N GLU A 98 7.43 3.63 10.03
CA GLU A 98 7.82 2.33 9.46
C GLU A 98 7.07 1.17 10.11
N ARG A 99 7.00 1.15 11.47
CA ARG A 99 6.31 0.10 12.21
C ARG A 99 4.80 0.11 12.02
N ALA A 100 4.21 1.27 11.79
CA ALA A 100 2.77 1.41 11.61
C ALA A 100 2.29 1.00 10.20
N MET A 101 3.19 0.93 9.23
CA MET A 101 2.86 0.66 7.83
C MET A 101 3.57 -0.60 7.26
N PRO A 102 3.55 -1.75 7.96
CA PRO A 102 4.33 -2.92 7.59
C PRO A 102 3.86 -3.57 6.28
N SER A 103 2.57 -3.46 5.95
CA SER A 103 1.98 -4.05 4.75
C SER A 103 2.54 -3.48 3.44
N PHE A 104 3.06 -2.26 3.46
CA PHE A 104 3.72 -1.68 2.28
C PHE A 104 5.06 -2.36 1.99
N LYS A 105 5.84 -2.68 3.03
CA LYS A 105 7.05 -3.49 2.88
C LYS A 105 6.74 -4.90 2.36
N GLU A 106 5.68 -5.52 2.88
CA GLU A 106 5.21 -6.83 2.41
C GLU A 106 4.79 -6.80 0.94
N ALA A 107 4.13 -5.72 0.48
CA ALA A 107 3.74 -5.57 -0.92
C ALA A 107 4.95 -5.48 -1.85
N VAL A 108 5.99 -4.73 -1.45
CA VAL A 108 7.26 -4.69 -2.20
C VAL A 108 7.92 -6.07 -2.24
N ALA A 109 7.92 -6.81 -1.14
CA ALA A 109 8.45 -8.17 -1.06
C ALA A 109 7.65 -9.14 -1.97
N MET A 110 6.33 -9.03 -1.98
CA MET A 110 5.45 -9.82 -2.84
C MET A 110 5.74 -9.56 -4.33
N MET A 111 5.84 -8.28 -4.73
CA MET A 111 6.19 -7.91 -6.11
C MET A 111 7.57 -8.47 -6.51
N ALA A 112 8.55 -8.36 -5.62
CA ALA A 112 9.89 -8.88 -5.86
C ALA A 112 9.89 -10.40 -6.05
N SER A 113 9.13 -11.10 -5.23
CA SER A 113 8.93 -12.56 -5.32
C SER A 113 8.26 -12.96 -6.64
N ALA A 114 7.16 -12.28 -7.02
CA ALA A 114 6.45 -12.51 -8.27
C ALA A 114 7.36 -12.32 -9.50
N LEU A 115 8.22 -11.31 -9.47
CA LEU A 115 9.21 -11.01 -10.52
C LEU A 115 10.49 -11.85 -10.39
N ARG A 116 10.59 -12.75 -9.39
CA ARG A 116 11.77 -13.60 -9.11
C ARG A 116 13.07 -12.82 -8.97
N LEU A 117 13.01 -11.65 -8.33
CA LEU A 117 14.17 -10.80 -8.13
C LEU A 117 14.98 -11.26 -6.90
N PRO A 118 16.32 -11.32 -7.00
CA PRO A 118 17.19 -11.65 -5.86
C PRO A 118 17.42 -10.42 -4.98
N VAL A 119 16.35 -9.97 -4.28
CA VAL A 119 16.39 -8.77 -3.43
C VAL A 119 17.30 -9.00 -2.23
N GLU A 120 18.23 -8.08 -2.00
CA GLU A 120 19.19 -8.10 -0.89
C GLU A 120 18.60 -7.43 0.35
N GLU A 121 17.90 -6.30 0.14
CA GLU A 121 17.24 -5.54 1.20
C GLU A 121 16.01 -4.80 0.69
N ILE A 122 15.08 -4.48 1.59
CA ILE A 122 14.01 -3.50 1.37
C ILE A 122 14.26 -2.36 2.34
N ARG A 123 14.74 -1.24 1.79
CA ARG A 123 15.07 -0.04 2.56
C ARG A 123 13.87 0.86 2.70
N TYR A 124 13.74 1.49 3.86
CA TYR A 124 12.74 2.51 4.16
C TYR A 124 13.40 3.89 4.29
N ASP A 125 12.86 4.87 3.60
CA ASP A 125 13.24 6.28 3.69
C ASP A 125 11.98 7.12 3.90
N VAL A 126 12.05 8.18 4.73
CA VAL A 126 10.92 9.06 5.04
C VAL A 126 11.34 10.52 5.15
N GLU A 127 10.47 11.42 4.67
CA GLU A 127 10.57 12.86 4.78
C GLU A 127 9.26 13.41 5.35
N TYR A 128 9.34 14.49 6.12
CA TYR A 128 8.17 15.14 6.72
C TYR A 128 8.01 16.59 6.25
N ALA A 129 6.76 17.03 6.19
CA ALA A 129 6.40 18.42 6.04
C ALA A 129 5.73 18.93 7.32
N ALA A 130 6.19 20.08 7.80
CA ALA A 130 5.69 20.71 9.00
C ALA A 130 4.48 21.60 8.70
N ALA A 131 3.47 21.58 9.56
CA ALA A 131 2.41 22.57 9.55
C ALA A 131 3.00 23.98 9.72
N THR A 132 2.63 24.93 8.85
CA THR A 132 3.09 26.32 8.88
C THR A 132 2.30 27.19 9.86
N GLU A 133 1.12 26.75 10.24
CA GLU A 133 0.22 27.34 11.24
C GLU A 133 -0.54 26.22 11.96
N ASP A 134 -1.28 26.55 13.01
CA ASP A 134 -2.16 25.56 13.65
C ASP A 134 -3.32 25.20 12.70
N VAL A 135 -3.56 23.90 12.53
CA VAL A 135 -4.59 23.36 11.64
C VAL A 135 -5.62 22.60 12.47
N ASP A 136 -6.90 22.95 12.33
CA ASP A 136 -8.02 22.20 12.91
C ASP A 136 -8.79 21.50 11.80
N LEU A 137 -8.72 20.16 11.79
CA LEU A 137 -9.39 19.32 10.81
C LEU A 137 -10.78 18.84 11.29
N GLY A 138 -11.20 19.30 12.48
CA GLY A 138 -12.43 18.86 13.14
C GLY A 138 -12.27 17.55 13.90
N TYR A 139 -11.62 16.55 13.32
CA TYR A 139 -11.37 15.26 13.97
C TYR A 139 -9.98 15.16 14.62
N MET A 140 -9.02 16.02 14.24
CA MET A 140 -7.73 16.17 14.92
C MET A 140 -7.19 17.59 14.76
N ARG A 141 -6.29 17.99 15.65
CA ARG A 141 -5.56 19.26 15.57
C ARG A 141 -4.09 19.00 15.37
N ILE A 142 -3.47 19.77 14.48
CA ILE A 142 -2.04 19.73 14.19
C ILE A 142 -1.45 21.09 14.52
N GLY A 143 -0.58 21.15 15.50
CA GLY A 143 0.09 22.39 15.89
C GLY A 143 1.15 22.81 14.87
N LYS A 144 1.41 24.13 14.80
CA LYS A 144 2.50 24.67 13.98
C LYS A 144 3.83 23.96 14.28
N GLY A 145 4.56 23.59 13.23
CA GLY A 145 5.83 22.86 13.30
C GLY A 145 5.67 21.35 13.59
N CYS A 146 4.44 20.84 13.63
CA CYS A 146 4.17 19.41 13.72
C CYS A 146 3.99 18.79 12.33
N ILE A 147 4.16 17.48 12.23
CA ILE A 147 4.01 16.71 11.00
C ILE A 147 2.57 16.83 10.49
N SER A 148 2.41 17.41 9.30
CA SER A 148 1.16 17.52 8.55
C SER A 148 1.27 16.93 7.15
N GLY A 149 2.47 16.47 6.76
CA GLY A 149 2.72 15.74 5.53
C GLY A 149 3.84 14.73 5.73
N LEU A 150 3.74 13.63 4.99
CA LEU A 150 4.69 12.53 5.00
C LEU A 150 4.94 12.07 3.56
N ARG A 151 6.23 11.93 3.20
CA ARG A 151 6.65 11.20 2.01
C ARG A 151 7.54 10.06 2.45
N CYS A 152 7.22 8.84 2.07
CA CYS A 152 8.05 7.70 2.38
C CYS A 152 8.20 6.78 1.17
N CYS A 153 9.24 5.95 1.21
CA CYS A 153 9.57 5.01 0.15
C CYS A 153 10.09 3.72 0.74
N TRP A 154 9.52 2.59 0.32
CA TRP A 154 10.11 1.27 0.46
C TRP A 154 10.75 0.88 -0.86
N SER A 155 12.05 0.63 -0.87
CA SER A 155 12.82 0.30 -2.06
C SER A 155 13.45 -1.09 -1.96
N ALA A 156 13.04 -2.02 -2.84
CA ALA A 156 13.74 -3.30 -3.00
C ALA A 156 14.99 -3.08 -3.83
N ARG A 157 16.13 -3.59 -3.33
CA ARG A 157 17.44 -3.37 -3.93
C ARG A 157 18.06 -4.68 -4.40
N VAL A 158 18.66 -4.60 -5.60
CA VAL A 158 19.47 -5.67 -6.21
C VAL A 158 20.76 -5.05 -6.71
N ASN A 159 21.91 -5.60 -6.31
CA ASN A 159 23.24 -5.06 -6.60
C ASN A 159 23.36 -3.57 -6.24
N GLY A 160 22.79 -3.20 -5.07
CA GLY A 160 22.79 -1.83 -4.57
C GLY A 160 21.86 -0.85 -5.31
N ARG A 161 21.12 -1.26 -6.35
CA ARG A 161 20.18 -0.43 -7.12
C ARG A 161 18.75 -0.69 -6.70
N ALA A 162 17.94 0.36 -6.56
CA ALA A 162 16.50 0.22 -6.37
C ALA A 162 15.85 -0.29 -7.68
N VAL A 163 15.16 -1.44 -7.60
CA VAL A 163 14.48 -2.09 -8.73
C VAL A 163 12.96 -2.05 -8.58
N ILE A 164 12.46 -1.97 -7.35
CA ILE A 164 11.04 -1.70 -7.05
C ILE A 164 11.00 -0.60 -6.00
N GLU A 165 10.15 0.39 -6.20
CA GLU A 165 9.89 1.46 -5.25
C GLU A 165 8.39 1.58 -5.02
N LEU A 166 7.98 1.56 -3.76
CA LEU A 166 6.64 1.92 -3.34
C LEU A 166 6.72 3.22 -2.56
N LYS A 167 6.13 4.26 -3.13
CA LYS A 167 6.18 5.64 -2.63
C LYS A 167 4.80 6.06 -2.14
N ILE A 168 4.80 6.75 -1.02
CA ILE A 168 3.61 7.38 -0.44
C ILE A 168 3.89 8.87 -0.30
N ALA A 169 2.94 9.70 -0.69
CA ALA A 169 2.93 11.14 -0.44
C ALA A 169 1.56 11.53 0.12
N TRP A 170 1.43 11.56 1.43
CA TRP A 170 0.21 11.95 2.13
C TRP A 170 0.37 13.30 2.80
N LYS A 171 -0.67 14.12 2.71
CA LYS A 171 -0.76 15.38 3.45
C LYS A 171 -2.15 15.55 4.04
N LEU A 172 -2.24 16.39 5.07
CA LEU A 172 -3.47 16.82 5.70
C LEU A 172 -3.61 18.33 5.51
N GLY A 173 -4.26 18.72 4.41
CA GLY A 173 -4.44 20.09 3.98
C GLY A 173 -3.22 20.71 3.28
N ASP A 174 -3.26 22.04 3.09
CA ASP A 174 -2.27 22.79 2.31
C ASP A 174 -1.36 23.70 3.16
N LYS A 175 -1.59 23.74 4.47
CA LYS A 175 -0.86 24.61 5.41
C LYS A 175 0.41 23.96 5.95
N LEU A 176 1.29 23.50 5.06
CA LEU A 176 2.52 22.77 5.40
C LEU A 176 3.71 23.19 4.53
N ALA A 177 4.90 22.93 5.00
CA ALA A 177 6.14 23.16 4.28
C ALA A 177 7.13 22.00 4.49
N PRO A 178 7.73 21.46 3.41
CA PRO A 178 7.41 21.75 2.01
C PRO A 178 5.99 21.28 1.63
N ASN A 179 5.25 22.07 0.85
CA ASN A 179 3.96 21.65 0.31
C ASN A 179 4.21 20.89 -1.00
N TRP A 180 4.21 19.58 -0.91
CA TRP A 180 4.37 18.73 -2.09
C TRP A 180 3.08 18.71 -2.90
N PRO A 181 3.17 18.72 -4.25
CA PRO A 181 2.01 18.47 -5.09
C PRO A 181 1.51 17.05 -4.86
N VAL A 182 0.19 16.90 -4.80
CA VAL A 182 -0.50 15.61 -4.77
C VAL A 182 -1.46 15.52 -5.96
N GLU A 183 -1.54 14.33 -6.56
CA GLU A 183 -2.36 14.09 -7.76
C GLU A 183 -3.64 13.31 -7.43
N ASP A 184 -3.88 13.00 -6.14
CA ASP A 184 -5.05 12.26 -5.62
C ASP A 184 -5.31 10.95 -6.36
N GLY A 185 -4.35 10.04 -6.26
CA GLY A 185 -4.47 8.72 -6.91
C GLY A 185 -3.19 7.90 -6.84
N TRP A 186 -3.13 6.94 -7.74
CA TRP A 186 -2.03 5.98 -7.82
C TRP A 186 -1.41 6.02 -9.21
N VAL A 187 -0.09 6.04 -9.27
CA VAL A 187 0.69 6.02 -10.50
C VAL A 187 1.66 4.85 -10.46
N VAL A 188 1.64 4.04 -11.50
CA VAL A 188 2.65 3.02 -11.74
C VAL A 188 3.53 3.50 -12.88
N GLU A 189 4.83 3.56 -12.66
CA GLU A 189 5.83 3.83 -13.68
C GLU A 189 6.78 2.66 -13.80
N ILE A 190 7.06 2.26 -15.02
CA ILE A 190 8.02 1.21 -15.36
C ILE A 190 9.08 1.84 -16.26
N ASP A 191 10.29 1.94 -15.73
CA ASP A 191 11.47 2.26 -16.52
C ASP A 191 11.94 0.98 -17.21
N GLY A 192 12.01 0.97 -18.51
CA GLY A 192 12.35 -0.23 -19.27
C GLY A 192 12.21 -0.06 -20.78
N ASP A 193 11.97 -1.16 -21.47
CA ASP A 193 11.77 -1.18 -22.90
C ASP A 193 10.51 -2.00 -23.26
N PRO A 194 9.41 -1.32 -23.66
CA PRO A 194 9.17 0.13 -23.52
C PRO A 194 9.02 0.58 -22.08
N SER A 195 9.24 1.87 -21.82
CA SER A 195 8.82 2.48 -20.56
C SER A 195 7.31 2.72 -20.56
N LEU A 196 6.66 2.49 -19.43
CA LEU A 196 5.20 2.57 -19.30
C LEU A 196 4.79 3.46 -18.12
N ARG A 197 3.64 4.11 -18.24
CA ARG A 197 2.98 4.83 -17.16
C ARG A 197 1.50 4.48 -17.13
N CYS A 198 1.03 3.98 -15.98
CA CYS A 198 -0.38 3.70 -15.72
C CYS A 198 -0.87 4.60 -14.60
N VAL A 199 -2.01 5.25 -14.79
CA VAL A 199 -2.67 6.08 -13.77
C VAL A 199 -3.95 5.38 -13.35
N TYR A 200 -4.10 5.13 -12.05
CA TYR A 200 -5.30 4.57 -11.45
C TYR A 200 -5.90 5.61 -10.51
N GLN A 201 -6.93 6.29 -10.97
CA GLN A 201 -7.50 7.46 -10.31
C GLN A 201 -9.02 7.50 -10.49
N PRO A 202 -9.79 7.81 -9.44
CA PRO A 202 -11.20 8.12 -9.58
C PRO A 202 -11.41 9.34 -10.48
N ARG A 203 -12.39 9.31 -11.37
CA ARG A 203 -12.67 10.45 -12.27
C ARG A 203 -13.22 11.67 -11.53
N HIS A 204 -13.86 11.45 -10.37
CA HIS A 204 -14.53 12.48 -9.58
C HIS A 204 -14.14 12.33 -8.10
N MET A 205 -13.01 12.94 -7.71
CA MET A 205 -12.42 12.81 -6.37
C MET A 205 -13.38 13.20 -5.24
N GLY A 206 -14.22 14.21 -5.43
CA GLY A 206 -15.18 14.63 -4.40
C GLY A 206 -16.43 13.72 -4.27
N GLN A 207 -16.54 12.65 -5.06
CA GLN A 207 -17.72 11.78 -5.11
C GLN A 207 -17.39 10.29 -4.91
N PHE A 208 -16.13 9.93 -4.69
CA PHE A 208 -15.77 8.54 -4.48
C PHE A 208 -15.61 8.21 -3.00
N ASP A 209 -15.92 6.97 -2.66
CA ASP A 209 -15.65 6.42 -1.34
C ASP A 209 -14.32 5.63 -1.37
N PRO A 210 -13.25 6.11 -0.71
CA PRO A 210 -11.98 5.39 -0.65
C PRO A 210 -12.10 4.04 0.07
N GLY A 211 -13.04 3.90 0.99
CA GLY A 211 -13.36 2.63 1.64
C GLY A 211 -13.88 1.60 0.65
N LEU A 212 -14.72 2.01 -0.29
CA LEU A 212 -15.23 1.14 -1.35
C LEU A 212 -14.10 0.65 -2.27
N MET A 213 -13.19 1.55 -2.68
CA MET A 213 -12.03 1.16 -3.50
C MET A 213 -11.11 0.19 -2.79
N THR A 214 -11.00 0.29 -1.46
CA THR A 214 -10.23 -0.64 -0.64
C THR A 214 -10.95 -1.97 -0.46
N ALA A 215 -12.26 -1.96 -0.29
CA ALA A 215 -13.05 -3.17 -0.01
C ALA A 215 -13.26 -4.04 -1.25
N MET A 216 -13.53 -3.44 -2.42
CA MET A 216 -13.96 -4.21 -3.59
C MET A 216 -12.93 -5.20 -4.12
N PRO A 217 -11.61 -4.93 -4.16
CA PRO A 217 -10.61 -5.94 -4.52
C PRO A 217 -10.66 -7.18 -3.62
N ALA A 218 -10.90 -6.98 -2.33
CA ALA A 218 -11.05 -8.07 -1.37
C ALA A 218 -12.35 -8.85 -1.58
N VAL A 219 -13.47 -8.16 -1.79
CA VAL A 219 -14.78 -8.78 -2.07
C VAL A 219 -14.72 -9.63 -3.34
N HIS A 220 -14.16 -9.11 -4.43
CA HIS A 220 -14.03 -9.84 -5.69
C HIS A 220 -13.08 -11.04 -5.60
N ALA A 221 -12.16 -11.05 -4.63
CA ALA A 221 -11.25 -12.16 -4.41
C ALA A 221 -11.88 -13.36 -3.68
N ILE A 222 -13.05 -13.20 -3.04
CA ILE A 222 -13.63 -14.23 -2.15
C ILE A 222 -13.70 -15.60 -2.84
N ALA A 223 -14.25 -15.67 -4.06
CA ALA A 223 -14.39 -16.94 -4.75
C ALA A 223 -13.03 -17.60 -5.05
N ALA A 224 -12.05 -16.81 -5.49
CA ALA A 224 -10.70 -17.30 -5.78
C ALA A 224 -9.99 -17.77 -4.50
N VAL A 225 -10.15 -17.05 -3.39
CA VAL A 225 -9.57 -17.41 -2.09
C VAL A 225 -10.20 -18.70 -1.56
N CYS A 226 -11.53 -18.87 -1.71
CA CYS A 226 -12.21 -20.11 -1.31
C CYS A 226 -11.76 -21.35 -2.13
N ALA A 227 -11.30 -21.14 -3.36
CA ALA A 227 -10.79 -22.21 -4.22
C ALA A 227 -9.27 -22.42 -4.11
N ALA A 228 -8.56 -21.54 -3.42
CA ALA A 228 -7.11 -21.61 -3.28
C ALA A 228 -6.68 -22.73 -2.30
N PRO A 229 -5.43 -23.22 -2.40
CA PRO A 229 -4.85 -24.11 -1.40
C PRO A 229 -4.88 -23.49 0.00
N ALA A 230 -4.95 -24.33 1.03
CA ALA A 230 -4.87 -23.90 2.41
C ALA A 230 -3.52 -23.21 2.71
N GLY A 231 -3.56 -22.12 3.48
CA GLY A 231 -2.40 -21.32 3.82
C GLY A 231 -2.63 -19.82 3.51
N ILE A 232 -1.57 -19.04 3.65
CA ILE A 232 -1.56 -17.66 3.23
C ILE A 232 -1.33 -17.63 1.71
N VAL A 233 -2.23 -16.96 1.00
CA VAL A 233 -2.14 -16.77 -0.45
C VAL A 233 -1.97 -15.29 -0.77
N THR A 234 -1.13 -15.00 -1.77
CA THR A 234 -0.87 -13.65 -2.25
C THR A 234 -1.51 -13.41 -3.62
N ALA A 235 -1.64 -12.15 -3.99
CA ALA A 235 -2.37 -11.78 -5.22
C ALA A 235 -1.74 -12.33 -6.51
N ASP A 236 -0.41 -12.55 -6.52
CA ASP A 236 0.33 -13.16 -7.64
C ASP A 236 0.11 -14.68 -7.76
N GLN A 237 -0.45 -15.31 -6.73
CA GLN A 237 -0.77 -16.75 -6.69
C GLN A 237 -2.24 -17.04 -7.04
N LEU A 238 -3.10 -16.02 -7.00
CA LEU A 238 -4.51 -16.13 -7.34
C LEU A 238 -4.72 -15.86 -8.84
N PRO A 239 -5.81 -16.37 -9.43
CA PRO A 239 -6.24 -15.92 -10.75
C PRO A 239 -6.51 -14.41 -10.71
N LEU A 240 -6.43 -13.76 -11.88
CA LEU A 240 -6.70 -12.31 -11.97
C LEU A 240 -8.06 -11.97 -11.37
N ILE A 241 -8.04 -11.15 -10.32
CA ILE A 241 -9.26 -10.69 -9.66
C ILE A 241 -9.87 -9.56 -10.49
N ILE A 242 -11.12 -9.75 -10.88
CA ILE A 242 -11.90 -8.82 -11.72
C ILE A 242 -13.27 -8.54 -11.11
N GLY A 243 -13.90 -7.45 -11.53
CA GLY A 243 -15.27 -7.08 -11.13
C GLY A 243 -16.35 -7.92 -11.83
N ALA A 244 -16.28 -9.26 -11.67
CA ALA A 244 -17.28 -10.14 -12.24
C ALA A 244 -18.68 -9.82 -11.67
N HIS A 245 -19.71 -9.82 -12.55
CA HIS A 245 -21.10 -9.55 -12.20
C HIS A 245 -21.40 -8.13 -11.68
N THR A 246 -20.47 -7.17 -11.86
CA THR A 246 -20.69 -5.78 -11.44
C THR A 246 -21.05 -4.84 -12.59
N VAL A 247 -21.08 -5.35 -13.82
CA VAL A 247 -21.50 -4.54 -14.98
C VAL A 247 -23.01 -4.29 -14.91
N ASN A 248 -23.40 -3.00 -14.86
CA ASN A 248 -24.81 -2.62 -14.95
C ASN A 248 -25.28 -2.78 -16.41
N ILE A 249 -26.25 -3.65 -16.62
CA ILE A 249 -26.84 -3.95 -17.94
C ILE A 249 -28.34 -3.55 -18.02
N ALA A 250 -28.82 -2.83 -17.00
CA ALA A 250 -30.19 -2.31 -16.95
C ALA A 250 -30.33 -0.99 -17.71
#